data_79cfb9175a3eef59629f95106619c3ed
#
_entry.id   79cfb9175a3eef59629f95106619c3ed
#
_cell.length_a   1.000
_cell.length_b   1.000
_cell.length_c   1.000
_cell.angle_alpha   90.00
_cell.angle_beta   90.00
_cell.angle_gamma   90.00
#
_symmetry.space_group_name_H-M   'P 1'
#
loop_
_entity.id
_entity.type
_entity.pdbx_description
1 polymer ?
#
loop_
_entity_poly.entity_id
_entity_poly.type
_entity_poly.pdbx_seq_one_letter_code
_entity_poly.pdbx_strand_id
1 'polypeptide(L)'
;MKNATIAAALSVAAAFAAFAGEQLTSLPKPPKGGRFKTPTDLVWPAKPGEADVCLWSGDRFACCSITIDDNCKPDHDWWLKLSDELGIKLTWFVITDHCVKKNNPGFNGTWADWQRLADAGHSIQSHTTNHKAKHADVPMPTDEELHSMYRDSLKAINDNVTNNFACCIAYPRGEPHPEIAAKYAIACRGVHGVPNAANAVDYMCTGKGAPGKGHVQMVAFGETSEGPKWIQGMKNLRRGWNVVLYHLVHAGRDDATRAKNAASAEAEVRYIASLKDERLWVARFDDAVKYGQERDSATLESALKGDKIEFTLTDRMKDDIFDYPLTVKVRLPDGWKSAKATQGGKPVVVRFVSHDGAPYALVEAVPDKGVVRVVSK
;
A
#
# COMPACT_ATOMS: atom_id res chain seq x y z
N MET A 1 59.28 -5.85 -31.93
CA MET A 1 57.90 -6.06 -32.37
C MET A 1 57.22 -7.02 -31.38
N LYS A 2 56.50 -6.47 -30.44
CA LYS A 2 55.47 -7.15 -29.61
C LYS A 2 54.90 -6.07 -28.68
N ASN A 3 53.95 -5.32 -29.15
CA ASN A 3 53.03 -4.53 -28.36
C ASN A 3 51.66 -4.75 -29.00
N ALA A 4 50.77 -5.29 -28.25
CA ALA A 4 49.35 -4.99 -28.33
C ALA A 4 48.55 -5.91 -27.38
N THR A 5 47.63 -5.28 -26.71
CA THR A 5 46.40 -5.84 -26.15
C THR A 5 46.42 -6.19 -24.67
N ILE A 6 46.41 -5.15 -23.83
CA ILE A 6 45.71 -5.18 -22.53
C ILE A 6 44.92 -3.87 -22.45
N ALA A 7 43.72 -3.88 -22.92
CA ALA A 7 42.75 -2.78 -22.70
C ALA A 7 41.34 -3.29 -23.06
N ALA A 8 40.66 -3.96 -22.14
CA ALA A 8 39.23 -4.14 -22.17
C ALA A 8 38.72 -4.94 -20.93
N ALA A 9 39.05 -4.51 -19.73
CA ALA A 9 38.47 -5.13 -18.51
C ALA A 9 38.23 -4.13 -17.36
N LEU A 10 38.08 -2.84 -17.70
CA LEU A 10 37.94 -1.78 -16.68
C LEU A 10 36.83 -0.79 -17.03
N SER A 11 35.62 -1.26 -17.32
CA SER A 11 34.51 -0.32 -17.55
C SER A 11 33.12 -0.78 -17.08
N VAL A 12 33.02 -1.83 -16.25
CA VAL A 12 31.72 -2.25 -15.72
C VAL A 12 31.56 -1.99 -14.21
N ALA A 13 32.65 -1.66 -13.52
CA ALA A 13 32.61 -1.39 -12.08
C ALA A 13 32.37 0.09 -11.69
N ALA A 14 32.31 1.01 -12.66
CA ALA A 14 32.19 2.44 -12.39
C ALA A 14 30.77 3.03 -12.58
N ALA A 15 29.76 2.21 -12.93
CA ALA A 15 28.37 2.67 -13.09
C ALA A 15 27.53 2.59 -11.81
N PHE A 16 28.06 2.06 -10.71
CA PHE A 16 27.34 1.90 -9.45
C PHE A 16 27.47 3.06 -8.46
N ALA A 17 28.11 4.16 -8.83
CA ALA A 17 28.42 5.27 -7.90
C ALA A 17 27.79 6.62 -8.27
N ALA A 18 26.70 6.67 -9.02
CA ALA A 18 26.20 7.95 -9.53
C ALA A 18 24.73 8.23 -9.31
N PHE A 19 24.14 7.85 -8.19
CA PHE A 19 22.89 8.44 -7.68
C PHE A 19 22.78 8.31 -6.16
N ALA A 20 23.79 8.76 -5.42
CA ALA A 20 23.64 9.02 -3.99
C ALA A 20 22.95 10.39 -3.80
N GLY A 21 21.73 10.55 -4.30
CA GLY A 21 20.82 11.57 -3.83
C GLY A 21 20.31 11.18 -2.43
N GLU A 22 19.94 12.16 -1.62
CA GLU A 22 19.32 11.91 -0.32
C GLU A 22 18.10 11.00 -0.50
N GLN A 23 18.08 9.86 0.20
CA GLN A 23 16.94 8.94 0.16
C GLN A 23 15.72 9.58 0.82
N LEU A 24 14.55 9.38 0.23
CA LEU A 24 13.31 10.03 0.62
C LEU A 24 12.52 9.17 1.62
N THR A 25 11.95 9.81 2.62
CA THR A 25 10.97 9.19 3.53
C THR A 25 9.55 9.29 3.01
N SER A 26 9.30 10.16 2.02
CA SER A 26 8.04 10.26 1.30
C SER A 26 8.26 11.00 -0.02
N LEU A 27 7.54 10.58 -1.06
CA LEU A 27 7.54 11.33 -2.32
C LEU A 27 6.80 12.67 -2.17
N PRO A 28 7.34 13.74 -2.73
CA PRO A 28 6.67 15.02 -2.75
C PRO A 28 5.35 14.92 -3.54
N LYS A 29 4.37 15.72 -3.13
CA LYS A 29 3.11 15.84 -3.85
C LYS A 29 3.36 16.21 -5.31
N PRO A 30 2.75 15.52 -6.27
CA PRO A 30 2.81 15.94 -7.67
C PRO A 30 2.25 17.37 -7.85
N PRO A 31 2.82 18.19 -8.73
CA PRO A 31 2.26 19.48 -9.07
C PRO A 31 0.78 19.35 -9.48
N LYS A 32 -0.02 20.39 -9.29
CA LYS A 32 -1.44 20.39 -9.68
C LYS A 32 -1.57 19.99 -11.16
N GLY A 33 -2.32 18.92 -11.42
CA GLY A 33 -2.45 18.33 -12.77
C GLY A 33 -1.24 17.51 -13.24
N GLY A 34 -0.16 17.47 -12.45
CA GLY A 34 1.02 16.64 -12.71
C GLY A 34 0.78 15.16 -12.44
N ARG A 35 1.72 14.34 -12.90
CA ARG A 35 1.74 12.88 -12.72
C ARG A 35 3.16 12.41 -12.47
N PHE A 36 3.30 11.31 -11.71
CA PHE A 36 4.53 10.53 -11.73
C PHE A 36 4.72 9.91 -13.12
N LYS A 37 5.95 9.50 -13.45
CA LYS A 37 6.26 8.89 -14.74
C LYS A 37 5.62 7.52 -14.96
N THR A 38 5.15 6.87 -13.91
CA THR A 38 4.56 5.54 -13.93
C THR A 38 3.40 5.46 -14.93
N PRO A 39 3.46 4.57 -15.92
CA PRO A 39 2.36 4.35 -16.86
C PRO A 39 1.11 3.83 -16.12
N THR A 40 -0.06 4.32 -16.52
CA THR A 40 -1.34 3.82 -16.00
C THR A 40 -2.00 2.82 -16.96
N ASP A 41 -1.49 2.69 -18.17
CA ASP A 41 -1.95 1.71 -19.13
C ASP A 41 -1.33 0.33 -18.83
N LEU A 42 -1.96 -0.73 -19.29
CA LEU A 42 -1.44 -2.08 -19.15
C LEU A 42 -0.28 -2.26 -20.12
N VAL A 43 0.94 -2.38 -19.61
CA VAL A 43 2.15 -2.54 -20.42
C VAL A 43 2.50 -4.03 -20.53
N TRP A 44 2.74 -4.46 -21.75
CA TRP A 44 3.29 -5.80 -22.07
C TRP A 44 4.58 -5.62 -22.85
N PRO A 45 5.75 -5.83 -22.26
CA PRO A 45 7.03 -5.74 -22.96
C PRO A 45 7.05 -6.61 -24.21
N ALA A 46 7.53 -6.07 -25.33
CA ALA A 46 7.38 -6.72 -26.64
C ALA A 46 8.47 -7.75 -26.93
N LYS A 47 9.71 -7.48 -26.52
CA LYS A 47 10.88 -8.30 -26.86
C LYS A 47 11.39 -9.09 -25.67
N PRO A 48 11.87 -10.34 -25.87
CA PRO A 48 12.51 -11.11 -24.82
C PRO A 48 13.61 -10.32 -24.11
N GLY A 49 13.56 -10.30 -22.77
CA GLY A 49 14.47 -9.54 -21.93
C GLY A 49 14.01 -8.13 -21.58
N GLU A 50 13.02 -7.57 -22.25
CA GLU A 50 12.39 -6.32 -21.82
C GLU A 50 11.52 -6.58 -20.58
N ALA A 51 11.46 -5.59 -19.70
CA ALA A 51 10.69 -5.66 -18.48
C ALA A 51 10.03 -4.32 -18.12
N ASP A 52 8.97 -4.37 -17.33
CA ASP A 52 8.25 -3.20 -16.83
C ASP A 52 7.78 -3.41 -15.39
N VAL A 53 7.74 -2.35 -14.58
CA VAL A 53 7.21 -2.39 -13.22
C VAL A 53 5.70 -2.32 -13.27
N CYS A 54 5.02 -3.32 -12.73
CA CYS A 54 3.56 -3.37 -12.70
C CYS A 54 2.99 -2.25 -11.84
N LEU A 55 1.87 -1.69 -12.27
CA LEU A 55 1.20 -0.60 -11.57
C LEU A 55 0.78 -1.00 -10.13
N TRP A 56 0.33 -2.25 -9.95
CA TRP A 56 -0.05 -2.82 -8.66
C TRP A 56 0.51 -4.22 -8.51
N SER A 57 0.71 -4.64 -7.27
CA SER A 57 1.27 -5.95 -6.92
C SER A 57 0.53 -7.09 -7.63
N GLY A 58 1.30 -8.04 -8.16
CA GLY A 58 0.79 -9.18 -8.91
C GLY A 58 0.14 -8.81 -10.26
N ASP A 59 0.44 -7.63 -10.81
CA ASP A 59 -0.16 -7.09 -12.05
C ASP A 59 -1.69 -6.93 -11.98
N ARG A 60 -2.23 -6.63 -10.78
CA ARG A 60 -3.65 -6.35 -10.60
C ARG A 60 -4.05 -5.05 -11.29
N PHE A 61 -5.33 -4.97 -11.68
CA PHE A 61 -5.85 -3.81 -12.38
C PHE A 61 -5.90 -2.55 -11.51
N ALA A 62 -6.27 -2.69 -10.24
CA ALA A 62 -6.41 -1.59 -9.29
C ALA A 62 -6.04 -2.05 -7.87
N CYS A 63 -5.98 -1.10 -6.92
CA CYS A 63 -5.71 -1.36 -5.52
C CYS A 63 -6.87 -0.92 -4.63
N CYS A 64 -7.09 -1.64 -3.52
CA CYS A 64 -8.04 -1.26 -2.49
C CYS A 64 -7.45 -1.54 -1.10
N SER A 65 -7.55 -0.56 -0.20
CA SER A 65 -7.21 -0.73 1.21
C SER A 65 -8.44 -0.52 2.08
N ILE A 66 -8.72 -1.48 2.96
CA ILE A 66 -9.82 -1.40 3.93
C ILE A 66 -9.22 -0.91 5.24
N THR A 67 -9.72 0.22 5.74
CA THR A 67 -9.22 0.87 6.95
C THR A 67 -10.32 1.02 7.99
N ILE A 68 -9.96 0.93 9.28
CA ILE A 68 -10.86 1.08 10.40
C ILE A 68 -10.30 2.11 11.37
N ASP A 69 -11.10 3.09 11.76
CA ASP A 69 -10.71 4.17 12.66
C ASP A 69 -11.32 4.00 14.06
N ASP A 70 -10.90 4.83 15.02
CA ASP A 70 -11.52 5.04 16.33
C ASP A 70 -11.55 3.80 17.25
N ASN A 71 -10.52 2.98 17.18
CA ASN A 71 -10.30 1.83 18.05
C ASN A 71 -11.35 0.68 17.94
N CYS A 72 -12.61 0.93 17.88
CA CYS A 72 -13.75 0.01 17.58
C CYS A 72 -13.56 -1.46 18.03
N LYS A 73 -13.04 -1.70 19.26
CA LYS A 73 -12.79 -3.07 19.78
C LYS A 73 -14.01 -4.01 19.73
N PRO A 74 -15.25 -3.57 19.90
CA PRO A 74 -16.40 -4.47 19.82
C PRO A 74 -16.50 -5.25 18.50
N ASP A 75 -15.90 -4.73 17.43
CA ASP A 75 -15.91 -5.35 16.11
C ASP A 75 -14.66 -6.22 15.82
N HIS A 76 -13.67 -6.31 16.72
CA HIS A 76 -12.40 -7.01 16.44
C HIS A 76 -12.62 -8.47 16.05
N ASP A 77 -13.43 -9.22 16.80
CA ASP A 77 -13.67 -10.65 16.52
C ASP A 77 -14.42 -10.86 15.20
N TRP A 78 -15.36 -9.98 14.89
CA TRP A 78 -16.07 -10.00 13.62
C TRP A 78 -15.14 -9.73 12.44
N TRP A 79 -14.28 -8.70 12.54
CA TRP A 79 -13.31 -8.38 11.51
C TRP A 79 -12.26 -9.48 11.33
N LEU A 80 -11.74 -10.06 12.43
CA LEU A 80 -10.79 -11.16 12.37
C LEU A 80 -11.38 -12.37 11.65
N LYS A 81 -12.61 -12.76 12.01
CA LYS A 81 -13.29 -13.88 11.36
C LYS A 81 -13.51 -13.63 9.87
N LEU A 82 -14.05 -12.47 9.51
CA LEU A 82 -14.37 -12.13 8.13
C LEU A 82 -13.10 -12.01 7.28
N SER A 83 -12.08 -11.35 7.78
CA SER A 83 -10.83 -11.15 7.05
C SER A 83 -10.03 -12.44 6.86
N ASP A 84 -10.05 -13.34 7.84
CA ASP A 84 -9.43 -14.67 7.75
C ASP A 84 -10.15 -15.54 6.72
N GLU A 85 -11.48 -15.61 6.79
CA GLU A 85 -12.31 -16.32 5.81
C GLU A 85 -12.05 -15.85 4.39
N LEU A 86 -11.91 -14.55 4.19
CA LEU A 86 -11.73 -13.95 2.88
C LEU A 86 -10.25 -13.90 2.44
N GLY A 87 -9.31 -14.23 3.31
CA GLY A 87 -7.88 -14.17 3.04
C GLY A 87 -7.40 -12.75 2.70
N ILE A 88 -7.89 -11.75 3.42
CA ILE A 88 -7.50 -10.33 3.27
C ILE A 88 -6.92 -9.78 4.57
N LYS A 89 -6.14 -8.71 4.47
CA LYS A 89 -5.60 -8.02 5.64
C LYS A 89 -6.04 -6.55 5.62
N LEU A 90 -6.23 -6.00 6.81
CA LEU A 90 -6.84 -4.69 7.06
C LEU A 90 -5.82 -3.75 7.69
N THR A 91 -6.14 -2.45 7.72
CA THR A 91 -5.36 -1.47 8.46
C THR A 91 -6.25 -0.77 9.49
N TRP A 92 -5.76 -0.70 10.71
CA TRP A 92 -6.40 -0.04 11.82
C TRP A 92 -5.67 1.26 12.17
N PHE A 93 -6.40 2.35 12.26
CA PHE A 93 -5.88 3.63 12.72
C PHE A 93 -6.31 3.87 14.17
N VAL A 94 -5.35 3.84 15.09
CA VAL A 94 -5.58 3.71 16.52
C VAL A 94 -5.28 5.02 17.26
N ILE A 95 -6.19 5.45 18.12
CA ILE A 95 -6.01 6.56 19.06
C ILE A 95 -5.25 6.02 20.28
N THR A 96 -3.98 6.37 20.42
CA THR A 96 -3.08 5.67 21.36
C THR A 96 -3.34 5.98 22.83
N ASP A 97 -3.79 7.18 23.16
CA ASP A 97 -4.20 7.54 24.52
C ASP A 97 -5.36 6.66 25.04
N HIS A 98 -6.19 6.18 24.15
CA HIS A 98 -7.29 5.30 24.50
C HIS A 98 -6.81 3.90 24.92
N CYS A 99 -5.65 3.46 24.46
CA CYS A 99 -5.09 2.15 24.80
C CYS A 99 -4.48 2.10 26.22
N VAL A 100 -4.06 3.24 26.78
CA VAL A 100 -3.39 3.32 28.08
C VAL A 100 -4.27 3.87 29.21
N LYS A 101 -5.24 4.72 28.87
CA LYS A 101 -6.19 5.25 29.83
C LYS A 101 -7.26 4.19 30.10
N LYS A 102 -7.61 3.92 31.36
CA LYS A 102 -8.71 3.02 31.76
C LYS A 102 -10.09 3.56 31.34
N ASN A 103 -10.14 4.19 30.18
CA ASN A 103 -11.30 4.87 29.66
C ASN A 103 -11.99 3.94 28.68
N ASN A 104 -13.04 3.25 29.12
CA ASN A 104 -13.86 2.33 28.34
C ASN A 104 -13.04 1.24 27.61
N PRO A 105 -12.32 0.35 28.33
CA PRO A 105 -11.49 -0.68 27.71
C PRO A 105 -12.30 -1.69 26.89
N GLY A 106 -13.60 -1.78 27.13
CA GLY A 106 -14.53 -2.59 26.33
C GLY A 106 -14.73 -2.04 24.94
N PHE A 107 -14.58 -0.74 24.73
CA PHE A 107 -14.70 -0.08 23.43
C PHE A 107 -13.35 0.22 22.78
N ASN A 108 -12.39 0.69 23.55
CA ASN A 108 -11.13 1.20 23.00
C ASN A 108 -10.03 0.14 22.83
N GLY A 109 -10.15 -1.01 23.49
CA GLY A 109 -9.12 -2.03 23.50
C GLY A 109 -7.91 -1.67 24.36
N THR A 110 -7.01 -2.63 24.45
CA THR A 110 -5.71 -2.54 25.12
C THR A 110 -4.60 -2.88 24.13
N TRP A 111 -3.34 -2.64 24.47
CA TRP A 111 -2.23 -3.04 23.61
C TRP A 111 -2.23 -4.54 23.26
N ALA A 112 -2.71 -5.40 24.17
CA ALA A 112 -2.85 -6.84 23.89
C ALA A 112 -3.93 -7.13 22.80
N ASP A 113 -5.01 -6.33 22.76
CA ASP A 113 -6.01 -6.45 21.70
C ASP A 113 -5.42 -6.06 20.35
N TRP A 114 -4.60 -5.02 20.29
CA TRP A 114 -3.92 -4.57 19.07
C TRP A 114 -2.82 -5.53 18.65
N GLN A 115 -2.07 -6.10 19.60
CA GLN A 115 -1.09 -7.14 19.29
C GLN A 115 -1.76 -8.36 18.63
N ARG A 116 -2.93 -8.77 19.10
CA ARG A 116 -3.69 -9.88 18.51
C ARG A 116 -4.05 -9.62 17.03
N LEU A 117 -4.41 -8.39 16.69
CA LEU A 117 -4.70 -8.01 15.30
C LEU A 117 -3.42 -8.00 14.45
N ALA A 118 -2.33 -7.49 15.00
CA ALA A 118 -1.02 -7.51 14.32
C ALA A 118 -0.51 -8.95 14.08
N ASP A 119 -0.67 -9.85 15.07
CA ASP A 119 -0.30 -11.26 14.94
C ASP A 119 -1.14 -11.99 13.88
N ALA A 120 -2.36 -11.54 13.63
CA ALA A 120 -3.20 -11.99 12.53
C ALA A 120 -2.79 -11.38 11.16
N GLY A 121 -1.74 -10.54 11.12
CA GLY A 121 -1.20 -9.92 9.92
C GLY A 121 -1.88 -8.61 9.49
N HIS A 122 -2.76 -8.05 10.33
CA HIS A 122 -3.31 -6.71 10.11
C HIS A 122 -2.28 -5.63 10.44
N SER A 123 -2.44 -4.44 9.86
CA SER A 123 -1.58 -3.29 10.12
C SER A 123 -2.21 -2.39 11.18
N ILE A 124 -1.41 -2.00 12.17
CA ILE A 124 -1.79 -1.08 13.24
C ILE A 124 -1.05 0.23 13.01
N GLN A 125 -1.79 1.27 12.68
CA GLN A 125 -1.29 2.59 12.30
C GLN A 125 -1.88 3.68 13.21
N SER A 126 -1.39 4.91 13.10
CA SER A 126 -1.75 5.98 14.03
C SER A 126 -3.01 6.75 13.61
N HIS A 127 -3.93 6.95 14.59
CA HIS A 127 -4.97 7.98 14.52
C HIS A 127 -4.69 9.10 15.53
N THR A 128 -3.42 9.41 15.74
CA THR A 128 -2.84 10.33 16.72
C THR A 128 -2.96 9.86 18.18
N THR A 129 -2.45 10.67 19.12
CA THR A 129 -2.55 10.30 20.53
C THR A 129 -3.96 10.42 21.07
N ASN A 130 -4.70 11.48 20.71
CA ASN A 130 -5.94 11.87 21.38
C ASN A 130 -7.07 12.31 20.45
N HIS A 131 -6.88 12.17 19.14
CA HIS A 131 -7.86 12.57 18.12
C HIS A 131 -8.27 14.05 18.17
N LYS A 132 -7.41 14.95 18.69
CA LYS A 132 -7.72 16.38 18.75
C LYS A 132 -7.73 16.97 17.32
N ALA A 133 -8.84 17.60 16.97
CA ALA A 133 -9.02 18.36 15.74
C ALA A 133 -10.03 19.48 15.97
N LYS A 134 -10.08 20.47 15.10
CA LYS A 134 -11.08 21.55 15.19
C LYS A 134 -12.50 20.98 15.13
N HIS A 135 -13.30 21.27 16.14
CA HIS A 135 -14.71 20.90 16.15
C HIS A 135 -15.51 21.75 17.13
N ALA A 136 -16.56 22.43 16.66
CA ALA A 136 -17.39 23.30 17.48
C ALA A 136 -16.53 24.23 18.37
N ASP A 137 -16.53 24.00 19.66
CA ASP A 137 -15.79 24.78 20.66
C ASP A 137 -14.35 24.27 20.92
N VAL A 138 -13.94 23.16 20.23
CA VAL A 138 -12.57 22.63 20.31
C VAL A 138 -11.69 23.38 19.31
N PRO A 139 -10.66 24.13 19.77
CA PRO A 139 -9.77 24.84 18.88
C PRO A 139 -8.90 23.87 18.06
N MET A 140 -8.39 24.36 16.94
CA MET A 140 -7.34 23.67 16.18
C MET A 140 -6.15 23.39 17.09
N PRO A 141 -5.53 22.19 17.01
CA PRO A 141 -4.26 21.94 17.67
C PRO A 141 -3.20 22.93 17.21
N THR A 142 -2.32 23.35 18.11
CA THR A 142 -1.13 24.12 17.75
C THR A 142 -0.13 23.22 17.00
N ASP A 143 0.83 23.82 16.30
CA ASP A 143 1.89 23.06 15.63
C ASP A 143 2.68 22.18 16.60
N GLU A 144 2.95 22.65 17.82
CA GLU A 144 3.64 21.88 18.85
C GLU A 144 2.80 20.67 19.30
N GLU A 145 1.50 20.84 19.48
CA GLU A 145 0.57 19.74 19.78
C GLU A 145 0.54 18.74 18.62
N LEU A 146 0.49 19.19 17.37
CA LEU A 146 0.52 18.31 16.20
C LEU A 146 1.84 17.52 16.10
N HIS A 147 2.98 18.16 16.35
CA HIS A 147 4.27 17.48 16.44
C HIS A 147 4.26 16.36 17.50
N SER A 148 3.74 16.64 18.68
CA SER A 148 3.64 15.66 19.76
C SER A 148 2.65 14.55 19.41
N MET A 149 1.46 14.88 18.90
CA MET A 149 0.42 13.92 18.54
C MET A 149 0.91 12.91 17.49
N TYR A 150 1.64 13.35 16.49
CA TYR A 150 2.12 12.46 15.42
C TYR A 150 3.32 11.62 15.85
N ARG A 151 4.34 12.25 16.43
CA ARG A 151 5.53 11.57 16.95
C ARG A 151 5.19 10.51 17.98
N ASP A 152 4.45 10.93 19.01
CA ASP A 152 4.25 10.11 20.21
C ASP A 152 3.28 8.96 19.95
N SER A 153 2.29 9.14 19.08
CA SER A 153 1.39 8.04 18.68
C SER A 153 2.09 6.95 17.87
N LEU A 154 2.89 7.33 16.88
CA LEU A 154 3.68 6.35 16.11
C LEU A 154 4.66 5.61 17.01
N LYS A 155 5.35 6.36 17.89
CA LYS A 155 6.25 5.75 18.87
C LYS A 155 5.51 4.79 19.81
N ALA A 156 4.36 5.18 20.35
CA ALA A 156 3.59 4.34 21.26
C ALA A 156 3.15 3.03 20.63
N ILE A 157 2.74 3.04 19.35
CA ILE A 157 2.39 1.80 18.64
C ILE A 157 3.65 0.93 18.45
N ASN A 158 4.75 1.50 17.97
CA ASN A 158 5.98 0.75 17.71
C ASN A 158 6.64 0.20 18.99
N ASP A 159 6.43 0.84 20.14
CA ASP A 159 6.92 0.36 21.44
C ASP A 159 6.07 -0.79 22.01
N ASN A 160 4.79 -0.90 21.63
CA ASN A 160 3.84 -1.81 22.29
C ASN A 160 3.30 -2.92 21.38
N VAL A 161 3.46 -2.81 20.06
CA VAL A 161 2.97 -3.79 19.07
C VAL A 161 4.14 -4.31 18.24
N THR A 162 4.45 -5.58 18.40
CA THR A 162 5.49 -6.28 17.64
C THR A 162 4.93 -6.82 16.31
N ASN A 163 5.81 -7.21 15.38
CA ASN A 163 5.45 -7.67 14.03
C ASN A 163 4.62 -6.64 13.24
N ASN A 164 4.76 -5.36 13.59
CA ASN A 164 4.09 -4.23 12.98
C ASN A 164 5.04 -3.03 12.95
N PHE A 165 4.94 -2.23 11.92
CA PHE A 165 5.67 -0.97 11.83
C PHE A 165 4.70 0.17 11.56
N ALA A 166 4.41 0.96 12.59
CA ALA A 166 3.57 2.14 12.45
C ALA A 166 4.35 3.28 11.81
N CYS A 167 3.95 3.64 10.60
CA CYS A 167 4.57 4.67 9.77
C CYS A 167 3.57 5.54 9.01
N CYS A 168 2.27 5.29 9.18
CA CYS A 168 1.19 6.04 8.55
C CYS A 168 0.25 6.65 9.60
N ILE A 169 -0.40 7.76 9.22
CA ILE A 169 -1.34 8.49 10.09
C ILE A 169 -2.67 8.67 9.35
N ALA A 170 -3.80 8.44 10.03
CA ALA A 170 -5.07 9.00 9.62
C ALA A 170 -5.28 10.34 10.33
N TYR A 171 -5.57 11.39 9.58
CA TYR A 171 -5.85 12.69 10.17
C TYR A 171 -7.19 12.69 10.90
N PRO A 172 -7.22 13.11 12.19
CA PRO A 172 -8.47 13.32 12.90
C PRO A 172 -9.43 14.21 12.07
N ARG A 173 -10.67 13.75 11.88
CA ARG A 173 -11.68 14.42 11.04
C ARG A 173 -11.24 14.72 9.61
N GLY A 174 -10.11 14.19 9.19
CA GLY A 174 -9.53 14.39 7.87
C GLY A 174 -8.88 15.77 7.65
N GLU A 175 -8.59 16.52 8.70
CA GLU A 175 -7.90 17.81 8.63
C GLU A 175 -6.40 17.60 8.37
N PRO A 176 -5.88 17.92 7.18
CA PRO A 176 -4.52 17.62 6.82
C PRO A 176 -3.52 18.65 7.35
N HIS A 177 -2.41 18.16 7.88
CA HIS A 177 -1.23 18.95 8.26
C HIS A 177 0.03 18.34 7.63
N PRO A 178 0.14 18.32 6.29
CA PRO A 178 1.12 17.52 5.56
C PRO A 178 2.56 17.90 5.89
N GLU A 179 2.87 19.18 6.09
CA GLU A 179 4.25 19.65 6.36
C GLU A 179 4.77 19.18 7.72
N ILE A 180 3.88 19.06 8.70
CA ILE A 180 4.23 18.55 10.02
C ILE A 180 4.27 17.02 9.99
N ALA A 181 3.26 16.39 9.40
CA ALA A 181 3.13 14.95 9.35
C ALA A 181 4.29 14.27 8.59
N ALA A 182 4.78 14.88 7.50
CA ALA A 182 5.90 14.38 6.71
C ALA A 182 7.23 14.24 7.49
N LYS A 183 7.33 14.85 8.66
CA LYS A 183 8.49 14.68 9.55
C LYS A 183 8.46 13.34 10.32
N TYR A 184 7.33 12.67 10.37
CA TYR A 184 7.10 11.49 11.21
C TYR A 184 6.53 10.31 10.44
N ALA A 185 5.75 10.54 9.39
CA ALA A 185 5.02 9.52 8.66
C ALA A 185 5.43 9.48 7.18
N ILE A 186 5.33 8.29 6.58
CA ILE A 186 5.56 8.10 5.15
C ILE A 186 4.32 8.41 4.31
N ALA A 187 3.14 8.35 4.94
CA ALA A 187 1.88 8.73 4.31
C ALA A 187 0.80 9.05 5.34
N CYS A 188 -0.18 9.83 4.90
CA CYS A 188 -1.31 10.21 5.73
C CYS A 188 -2.63 10.07 4.96
N ARG A 189 -3.68 9.61 5.64
CA ARG A 189 -5.02 9.47 5.08
C ARG A 189 -5.91 10.63 5.52
N GLY A 190 -6.47 11.31 4.52
CA GLY A 190 -7.55 12.26 4.70
C GLY A 190 -8.94 11.60 4.65
N VAL A 191 -10.00 12.43 4.61
CA VAL A 191 -11.40 11.97 4.49
C VAL A 191 -12.12 12.55 3.27
N HIS A 192 -11.40 13.22 2.38
CA HIS A 192 -11.98 13.82 1.18
C HIS A 192 -12.10 12.79 0.06
N GLY A 193 -13.26 12.73 -0.53
CA GLY A 193 -13.80 11.57 -1.15
C GLY A 193 -13.57 11.38 -2.64
N VAL A 194 -12.36 11.14 -3.11
CA VAL A 194 -12.13 10.54 -4.43
C VAL A 194 -11.09 9.44 -4.33
N PRO A 195 -11.20 8.36 -5.11
CA PRO A 195 -10.12 7.40 -5.24
C PRO A 195 -8.83 8.09 -5.72
N ASN A 196 -7.70 7.60 -5.25
CA ASN A 196 -6.40 8.14 -5.64
C ASN A 196 -6.05 7.69 -7.06
N ALA A 197 -5.75 8.64 -7.94
CA ALA A 197 -5.21 8.28 -9.25
C ALA A 197 -3.82 7.64 -9.08
N ALA A 198 -3.60 6.47 -9.66
CA ALA A 198 -2.44 5.64 -9.36
C ALA A 198 -1.08 6.34 -9.52
N ASN A 199 -0.97 7.24 -10.49
CA ASN A 199 0.27 7.98 -10.76
C ASN A 199 0.22 9.46 -10.35
N ALA A 200 -0.68 9.81 -9.44
CA ALA A 200 -0.80 11.19 -8.93
C ALA A 200 -1.24 11.20 -7.45
N VAL A 201 -0.83 10.20 -6.68
CA VAL A 201 -1.17 10.09 -5.26
C VAL A 201 -0.49 11.23 -4.49
N ASP A 202 -1.27 11.93 -3.67
CA ASP A 202 -0.75 12.77 -2.61
C ASP A 202 -0.59 11.91 -1.36
N TYR A 203 0.62 11.37 -1.15
CA TYR A 203 0.87 10.45 -0.04
C TYR A 203 0.70 11.11 1.33
N MET A 204 0.86 12.43 1.43
CA MET A 204 0.61 13.15 2.68
C MET A 204 -0.86 13.52 2.90
N CYS A 205 -1.75 13.25 1.93
CA CYS A 205 -3.19 13.46 2.07
C CYS A 205 -3.97 12.56 1.10
N THR A 206 -3.85 11.25 1.28
CA THR A 206 -4.58 10.32 0.41
C THR A 206 -6.08 10.48 0.60
N GLY A 207 -6.81 10.47 -0.50
CA GLY A 207 -8.28 10.46 -0.46
C GLY A 207 -8.78 9.11 0.03
N LYS A 208 -9.85 9.12 0.82
CA LYS A 208 -10.71 7.94 0.93
C LYS A 208 -11.63 7.94 -0.28
N GLY A 209 -11.71 6.86 -0.99
CA GLY A 209 -12.54 6.75 -2.20
C GLY A 209 -14.05 6.78 -1.98
N ALA A 210 -14.49 6.92 -0.75
CA ALA A 210 -15.88 6.74 -0.38
C ALA A 210 -16.45 7.99 0.30
N PRO A 211 -17.48 8.63 -0.27
CA PRO A 211 -18.26 9.62 0.46
C PRO A 211 -19.19 8.87 1.40
N GLY A 212 -18.85 8.75 2.66
CA GLY A 212 -19.78 8.19 3.62
C GLY A 212 -20.28 9.25 4.58
N LYS A 213 -21.49 9.07 5.04
CA LYS A 213 -22.03 9.80 6.20
C LYS A 213 -22.31 8.78 7.30
N GLY A 214 -21.73 8.99 8.48
CA GLY A 214 -21.94 8.14 9.63
C GLY A 214 -20.91 7.01 9.80
N HIS A 215 -21.16 6.10 10.72
CA HIS A 215 -20.22 5.07 11.15
C HIS A 215 -20.02 3.93 10.16
N VAL A 216 -21.00 3.69 9.27
CA VAL A 216 -20.94 2.70 8.19
C VAL A 216 -20.91 3.44 6.88
N GLN A 217 -19.71 3.64 6.37
CA GLN A 217 -19.46 4.49 5.21
C GLN A 217 -19.99 3.91 3.90
N MET A 218 -20.30 2.65 3.87
CA MET A 218 -20.40 1.84 2.68
C MET A 218 -21.80 1.62 2.18
N VAL A 219 -22.79 1.76 3.03
CA VAL A 219 -24.21 1.68 2.65
C VAL A 219 -24.60 2.73 1.60
N ALA A 220 -23.80 3.79 1.49
CA ALA A 220 -24.05 4.88 0.55
C ALA A 220 -23.75 4.56 -0.93
N PHE A 221 -23.08 3.43 -1.23
CA PHE A 221 -22.66 3.16 -2.60
C PHE A 221 -23.73 2.53 -3.49
N GLY A 222 -24.77 2.01 -2.91
CA GLY A 222 -25.82 1.32 -3.65
C GLY A 222 -25.21 0.24 -4.55
N GLU A 223 -25.43 -1.00 -4.22
CA GLU A 223 -25.08 -2.09 -5.12
C GLU A 223 -25.89 -1.94 -6.42
N THR A 224 -25.18 -1.97 -7.52
CA THR A 224 -25.77 -2.26 -8.82
C THR A 224 -25.42 -3.71 -9.16
N SER A 225 -26.10 -4.31 -10.12
CA SER A 225 -25.76 -5.63 -10.66
C SER A 225 -24.30 -5.76 -11.17
N GLU A 226 -23.59 -4.67 -11.23
CA GLU A 226 -22.18 -4.56 -11.69
C GLU A 226 -21.21 -4.28 -10.53
N GLY A 227 -21.69 -4.26 -9.30
CA GLY A 227 -20.92 -3.97 -8.09
C GLY A 227 -20.96 -2.51 -7.64
N PRO A 228 -20.32 -2.16 -6.51
CA PRO A 228 -20.32 -0.82 -5.98
C PRO A 228 -19.86 0.22 -6.99
N LYS A 229 -20.58 1.33 -7.08
CA LYS A 229 -20.29 2.42 -8.05
C LYS A 229 -18.88 2.96 -7.97
N TRP A 230 -18.25 2.94 -6.79
CA TRP A 230 -16.88 3.41 -6.63
C TRP A 230 -15.86 2.47 -7.27
N ILE A 231 -16.09 1.14 -7.29
CA ILE A 231 -15.23 0.21 -8.01
C ILE A 231 -15.32 0.43 -9.52
N GLN A 232 -16.52 0.75 -10.03
CA GLN A 232 -16.67 1.16 -11.43
C GLN A 232 -15.95 2.48 -11.71
N GLY A 233 -16.04 3.44 -10.78
CA GLY A 233 -15.29 4.68 -10.81
C GLY A 233 -13.78 4.49 -10.90
N MET A 234 -13.25 3.44 -10.27
CA MET A 234 -11.82 3.11 -10.35
C MET A 234 -11.35 2.76 -11.78
N LYS A 235 -12.20 2.18 -12.61
CA LYS A 235 -11.90 2.00 -14.04
C LYS A 235 -11.72 3.34 -14.74
N ASN A 236 -12.58 4.29 -14.43
CA ASN A 236 -12.53 5.65 -14.99
C ASN A 236 -11.36 6.47 -14.42
N LEU A 237 -10.83 6.09 -13.25
CA LEU A 237 -9.65 6.68 -12.63
C LEU A 237 -8.34 5.98 -13.03
N ARG A 238 -8.34 5.32 -14.16
CA ARG A 238 -7.12 4.74 -14.73
C ARG A 238 -6.40 3.83 -13.74
N ARG A 239 -7.10 2.78 -13.27
CA ARG A 239 -6.49 1.76 -12.41
C ARG A 239 -6.07 2.29 -11.02
N GLY A 240 -6.86 3.17 -10.44
CA GLY A 240 -6.54 3.88 -9.19
C GLY A 240 -6.50 3.02 -7.93
N TRP A 241 -6.17 3.67 -6.83
CA TRP A 241 -6.19 3.13 -5.47
C TRP A 241 -7.36 3.69 -4.67
N ASN A 242 -8.23 2.83 -4.20
CA ASN A 242 -9.33 3.20 -3.32
C ASN A 242 -9.01 2.86 -1.86
N VAL A 243 -9.28 3.80 -0.96
CA VAL A 243 -9.16 3.60 0.48
C VAL A 243 -10.56 3.63 1.07
N VAL A 244 -10.99 2.51 1.64
CA VAL A 244 -12.30 2.37 2.28
C VAL A 244 -12.15 2.60 3.77
N LEU A 245 -13.04 3.40 4.34
CA LEU A 245 -13.02 3.74 5.76
C LEU A 245 -14.25 3.21 6.48
N TYR A 246 -14.01 2.45 7.53
CA TYR A 246 -15.01 2.04 8.50
C TYR A 246 -14.71 2.63 9.88
N HIS A 247 -15.75 2.70 10.70
CA HIS A 247 -15.70 2.84 12.14
C HIS A 247 -16.38 1.62 12.76
N LEU A 248 -17.16 1.79 13.84
CA LEU A 248 -17.93 0.72 14.46
C LEU A 248 -19.00 0.18 13.50
N VAL A 249 -18.82 -1.04 13.01
CA VAL A 249 -19.76 -1.67 12.06
C VAL A 249 -21.09 -2.05 12.74
N HIS A 250 -21.02 -2.53 13.99
CA HIS A 250 -22.20 -2.81 14.80
C HIS A 250 -22.76 -1.55 15.49
N ALA A 251 -22.67 -0.39 14.82
CA ALA A 251 -23.27 0.84 15.31
C ALA A 251 -24.80 0.79 15.17
N GLY A 252 -25.52 1.34 16.14
CA GLY A 252 -26.97 1.45 16.10
C GLY A 252 -27.61 1.50 17.48
N ARG A 253 -28.83 2.06 17.53
CA ARG A 253 -29.58 2.21 18.80
C ARG A 253 -30.24 0.89 19.25
N ASP A 254 -30.50 0.01 18.32
CA ASP A 254 -31.16 -1.29 18.56
C ASP A 254 -30.43 -2.41 17.80
N ASP A 255 -30.74 -3.65 18.14
CA ASP A 255 -30.10 -4.85 17.57
C ASP A 255 -30.38 -5.00 16.08
N ALA A 256 -31.58 -4.64 15.61
CA ALA A 256 -31.91 -4.73 14.20
C ALA A 256 -31.07 -3.77 13.35
N THR A 257 -30.89 -2.54 13.81
CA THR A 257 -30.01 -1.56 13.16
C THR A 257 -28.55 -2.02 13.15
N ARG A 258 -28.05 -2.55 14.30
CA ARG A 258 -26.68 -3.09 14.38
C ARG A 258 -26.48 -4.25 13.41
N ALA A 259 -27.39 -5.20 13.37
CA ALA A 259 -27.34 -6.34 12.46
C ALA A 259 -27.39 -5.91 10.98
N LYS A 260 -28.24 -4.96 10.63
CA LYS A 260 -28.35 -4.42 9.29
C LYS A 260 -27.03 -3.75 8.83
N ASN A 261 -26.43 -2.95 9.70
CA ASN A 261 -25.18 -2.25 9.40
C ASN A 261 -24.04 -3.25 9.20
N ALA A 262 -23.91 -4.26 10.07
CA ALA A 262 -22.91 -5.31 9.94
C ALA A 262 -23.11 -6.13 8.66
N ALA A 263 -24.34 -6.53 8.33
CA ALA A 263 -24.63 -7.25 7.10
C ALA A 263 -24.27 -6.44 5.84
N SER A 264 -24.53 -5.14 5.86
CA SER A 264 -24.19 -4.25 4.76
C SER A 264 -22.66 -4.13 4.58
N ALA A 265 -21.92 -3.97 5.67
CA ALA A 265 -20.46 -3.93 5.64
C ALA A 265 -19.87 -5.28 5.17
N GLU A 266 -20.44 -6.39 5.64
CA GLU A 266 -20.02 -7.74 5.23
C GLU A 266 -20.23 -7.96 3.72
N ALA A 267 -21.39 -7.63 3.19
CA ALA A 267 -21.70 -7.79 1.77
C ALA A 267 -20.69 -7.07 0.89
N GLU A 268 -20.29 -5.87 1.30
CA GLU A 268 -19.33 -5.07 0.55
C GLU A 268 -17.89 -5.58 0.67
N VAL A 269 -17.44 -5.94 1.86
CA VAL A 269 -16.11 -6.53 2.06
C VAL A 269 -16.00 -7.84 1.28
N ARG A 270 -17.03 -8.67 1.27
CA ARG A 270 -17.10 -9.89 0.44
C ARG A 270 -17.01 -9.57 -1.06
N TYR A 271 -17.69 -8.52 -1.50
CA TYR A 271 -17.59 -8.09 -2.90
C TYR A 271 -16.17 -7.61 -3.25
N ILE A 272 -15.55 -6.78 -2.42
CA ILE A 272 -14.15 -6.36 -2.61
C ILE A 272 -13.23 -7.58 -2.69
N ALA A 273 -13.38 -8.52 -1.75
CA ALA A 273 -12.55 -9.72 -1.70
C ALA A 273 -12.76 -10.64 -2.90
N SER A 274 -13.97 -10.69 -3.47
CA SER A 274 -14.26 -11.50 -4.67
C SER A 274 -13.47 -11.04 -5.91
N LEU A 275 -12.97 -9.82 -5.91
CA LEU A 275 -12.19 -9.24 -7.01
C LEU A 275 -10.67 -9.39 -6.82
N LYS A 276 -10.21 -9.87 -5.64
CA LYS A 276 -8.80 -9.80 -5.24
C LYS A 276 -7.84 -10.59 -6.13
N ASP A 277 -8.27 -11.70 -6.68
CA ASP A 277 -7.36 -12.62 -7.39
C ASP A 277 -7.14 -12.22 -8.84
N GLU A 278 -8.11 -11.57 -9.48
CA GLU A 278 -8.06 -11.24 -10.89
C GLU A 278 -7.85 -9.75 -11.17
N ARG A 279 -8.47 -8.89 -10.38
CA ARG A 279 -8.60 -7.48 -10.72
C ARG A 279 -8.10 -6.52 -9.67
N LEU A 280 -8.20 -6.90 -8.39
CA LEU A 280 -7.99 -5.97 -7.30
C LEU A 280 -6.88 -6.48 -6.37
N TRP A 281 -5.87 -5.66 -6.14
CA TRP A 281 -4.96 -5.88 -5.03
C TRP A 281 -5.60 -5.33 -3.76
N VAL A 282 -6.10 -6.22 -2.90
CA VAL A 282 -6.59 -5.83 -1.57
C VAL A 282 -5.39 -5.82 -0.63
N ALA A 283 -4.92 -4.64 -0.31
CA ALA A 283 -3.68 -4.40 0.42
C ALA A 283 -3.93 -3.71 1.75
N ARG A 284 -3.04 -3.94 2.73
CA ARG A 284 -2.94 -3.02 3.86
C ARG A 284 -2.58 -1.63 3.34
N PHE A 285 -2.97 -0.59 4.07
CA PHE A 285 -2.72 0.79 3.66
C PHE A 285 -1.22 1.08 3.52
N ASP A 286 -0.43 0.67 4.51
CA ASP A 286 1.02 0.83 4.54
C ASP A 286 1.73 0.06 3.41
N ASP A 287 1.26 -1.15 3.04
CA ASP A 287 1.79 -1.90 1.90
C ASP A 287 1.53 -1.17 0.57
N ALA A 288 0.31 -0.66 0.38
CA ALA A 288 -0.05 0.10 -0.82
C ALA A 288 0.75 1.41 -0.94
N VAL A 289 1.01 2.06 0.20
CA VAL A 289 1.86 3.26 0.30
C VAL A 289 3.30 2.96 -0.08
N LYS A 290 3.89 1.91 0.51
CA LYS A 290 5.27 1.51 0.20
C LYS A 290 5.39 1.17 -1.28
N TYR A 291 4.58 0.23 -1.76
CA TYR A 291 4.57 -0.16 -3.16
C TYR A 291 4.44 1.04 -4.12
N GLY A 292 3.50 1.93 -3.84
CA GLY A 292 3.24 3.09 -4.70
C GLY A 292 4.43 4.05 -4.76
N GLN A 293 5.07 4.35 -3.64
CA GLN A 293 6.21 5.28 -3.57
C GLN A 293 7.49 4.70 -4.17
N GLU A 294 7.79 3.43 -3.88
CA GLU A 294 8.91 2.71 -4.51
C GLU A 294 8.71 2.64 -6.03
N ARG A 295 7.52 2.22 -6.50
CA ARG A 295 7.17 2.19 -7.93
C ARG A 295 7.31 3.56 -8.61
N ASP A 296 6.78 4.61 -7.99
CA ASP A 296 6.74 5.95 -8.58
C ASP A 296 8.12 6.62 -8.64
N SER A 297 9.10 6.10 -7.89
CA SER A 297 10.50 6.53 -7.92
C SER A 297 11.45 5.50 -8.55
N ALA A 298 10.93 4.34 -8.98
CA ALA A 298 11.73 3.24 -9.49
C ALA A 298 12.47 3.56 -10.80
N THR A 299 13.62 2.94 -10.94
CA THR A 299 14.38 2.82 -12.19
C THR A 299 14.61 1.34 -12.45
N LEU A 300 14.27 0.88 -13.65
CA LEU A 300 14.40 -0.50 -14.08
C LEU A 300 15.27 -0.58 -15.33
N GLU A 301 16.32 -1.38 -15.28
CA GLU A 301 17.14 -1.73 -16.43
C GLU A 301 17.11 -3.24 -16.61
N SER A 302 16.82 -3.73 -17.82
CA SER A 302 16.69 -5.15 -18.09
C SER A 302 17.30 -5.54 -19.42
N ALA A 303 17.83 -6.76 -19.51
CA ALA A 303 18.37 -7.30 -20.75
C ALA A 303 18.38 -8.84 -20.77
N LEU A 304 18.19 -9.40 -21.96
CA LEU A 304 18.49 -10.81 -22.25
C LEU A 304 20.00 -10.98 -22.43
N LYS A 305 20.62 -11.86 -21.64
CA LYS A 305 22.06 -12.16 -21.65
C LYS A 305 22.28 -13.67 -21.82
N GLY A 306 22.44 -14.10 -23.07
CA GLY A 306 22.55 -15.53 -23.39
C GLY A 306 21.26 -16.27 -23.04
N ASP A 307 21.35 -17.21 -22.12
CA ASP A 307 20.26 -18.07 -21.66
C ASP A 307 19.52 -17.55 -20.42
N LYS A 308 19.80 -16.32 -19.99
CA LYS A 308 19.16 -15.69 -18.83
C LYS A 308 18.73 -14.25 -19.12
N ILE A 309 17.76 -13.78 -18.34
CA ILE A 309 17.41 -12.35 -18.30
C ILE A 309 17.95 -11.80 -16.98
N GLU A 310 18.64 -10.68 -17.05
CA GLU A 310 19.07 -9.93 -15.87
C GLU A 310 18.38 -8.57 -15.87
N PHE A 311 17.94 -8.15 -14.68
CA PHE A 311 17.50 -6.79 -14.46
C PHE A 311 17.98 -6.23 -13.12
N THR A 312 18.12 -4.91 -13.06
CA THR A 312 18.33 -4.14 -11.84
C THR A 312 17.11 -3.26 -11.60
N LEU A 313 16.67 -3.23 -10.36
CA LEU A 313 15.58 -2.40 -9.89
C LEU A 313 16.09 -1.55 -8.74
N THR A 314 16.02 -0.24 -8.89
CA THR A 314 16.41 0.73 -7.85
C THR A 314 15.30 1.74 -7.66
N ASP A 315 15.27 2.42 -6.51
CA ASP A 315 14.36 3.53 -6.29
C ASP A 315 15.05 4.70 -5.56
N ARG A 316 14.29 5.63 -5.03
CA ARG A 316 14.80 6.79 -4.29
C ARG A 316 14.34 6.81 -2.84
N MET A 317 13.65 5.75 -2.42
CA MET A 317 13.08 5.68 -1.09
C MET A 317 14.10 5.16 -0.08
N LYS A 318 13.86 5.41 1.18
CA LYS A 318 14.76 5.02 2.27
C LYS A 318 14.64 3.53 2.59
N ASP A 319 15.68 2.74 2.27
CA ASP A 319 15.72 1.26 2.33
C ASP A 319 15.36 0.63 3.68
N ASP A 320 15.50 1.35 4.79
CA ASP A 320 15.15 0.86 6.12
C ASP A 320 13.64 0.98 6.44
N ILE A 321 12.90 1.70 5.59
CA ILE A 321 11.46 1.88 5.67
C ILE A 321 10.76 1.20 4.48
N PHE A 322 11.33 1.37 3.29
CA PHE A 322 10.79 0.90 2.03
C PHE A 322 11.57 -0.35 1.59
N ASP A 323 10.92 -1.48 1.74
CA ASP A 323 11.46 -2.82 1.45
C ASP A 323 10.38 -3.72 0.84
N TYR A 324 9.33 -3.11 0.29
CA TYR A 324 8.21 -3.85 -0.26
C TYR A 324 8.55 -4.36 -1.67
N PRO A 325 8.26 -5.64 -1.99
CA PRO A 325 8.58 -6.15 -3.32
C PRO A 325 7.67 -5.52 -4.38
N LEU A 326 8.27 -5.00 -5.44
CA LEU A 326 7.56 -4.58 -6.64
C LEU A 326 7.42 -5.77 -7.60
N THR A 327 6.27 -5.89 -8.24
CA THR A 327 6.07 -6.88 -9.30
C THR A 327 6.67 -6.36 -10.61
N VAL A 328 7.66 -7.05 -11.14
CA VAL A 328 8.28 -6.77 -12.44
C VAL A 328 7.79 -7.78 -13.47
N LYS A 329 7.16 -7.30 -14.54
CA LYS A 329 6.72 -8.09 -15.67
C LYS A 329 7.84 -8.21 -16.70
N VAL A 330 8.32 -9.42 -16.94
CA VAL A 330 9.46 -9.71 -17.79
C VAL A 330 9.01 -10.51 -19.01
N ARG A 331 9.30 -10.07 -20.22
CA ARG A 331 9.07 -10.83 -21.46
C ARG A 331 10.11 -11.95 -21.56
N LEU A 332 9.64 -13.18 -21.58
CA LEU A 332 10.48 -14.37 -21.67
C LEU A 332 10.71 -14.76 -23.15
N PRO A 333 11.81 -15.47 -23.48
CA PRO A 333 11.96 -16.11 -24.79
C PRO A 333 10.80 -17.06 -25.10
N ASP A 334 10.37 -17.14 -26.35
CA ASP A 334 9.16 -17.86 -26.77
C ASP A 334 9.18 -19.38 -26.44
N GLY A 335 10.36 -19.97 -26.37
CA GLY A 335 10.52 -21.38 -26.01
C GLY A 335 10.40 -21.70 -24.53
N TRP A 336 10.38 -20.69 -23.64
CA TRP A 336 10.32 -20.93 -22.20
C TRP A 336 8.90 -21.28 -21.77
N LYS A 337 8.76 -22.38 -21.02
CA LYS A 337 7.47 -22.88 -20.50
C LYS A 337 7.28 -22.59 -19.01
N SER A 338 8.35 -22.24 -18.34
CA SER A 338 8.36 -21.81 -16.93
C SER A 338 9.63 -21.00 -16.66
N ALA A 339 9.66 -20.30 -15.53
CA ALA A 339 10.81 -19.50 -15.11
C ALA A 339 11.04 -19.62 -13.62
N LYS A 340 12.27 -19.40 -13.18
CA LYS A 340 12.64 -19.13 -11.80
C LYS A 340 13.54 -17.89 -11.75
N ALA A 341 13.55 -17.21 -10.62
CA ALA A 341 14.39 -16.03 -10.45
C ALA A 341 15.09 -16.02 -9.11
N THR A 342 16.21 -15.32 -9.06
CA THR A 342 16.96 -15.00 -7.84
C THR A 342 17.26 -13.51 -7.80
N GLN A 343 17.26 -12.92 -6.62
CA GLN A 343 17.73 -11.58 -6.36
C GLN A 343 18.85 -11.62 -5.32
N GLY A 344 20.00 -11.02 -5.60
CA GLY A 344 21.16 -11.11 -4.72
C GLY A 344 21.57 -12.55 -4.40
N GLY A 345 21.29 -13.51 -5.30
CA GLY A 345 21.54 -14.94 -5.12
C GLY A 345 20.46 -15.71 -4.35
N LYS A 346 19.43 -15.06 -3.80
CA LYS A 346 18.32 -15.71 -3.08
C LYS A 346 17.12 -15.91 -3.99
N PRO A 347 16.38 -17.03 -3.90
CA PRO A 347 15.15 -17.22 -4.67
C PRO A 347 14.12 -16.15 -4.38
N VAL A 348 13.40 -15.68 -5.42
CA VAL A 348 12.27 -14.76 -5.31
C VAL A 348 11.03 -15.38 -5.95
N VAL A 349 9.85 -14.85 -5.59
CA VAL A 349 8.57 -15.33 -6.11
C VAL A 349 8.46 -15.02 -7.60
N VAL A 350 8.06 -16.03 -8.38
CA VAL A 350 7.85 -15.92 -9.83
C VAL A 350 6.52 -16.56 -10.19
N ARG A 351 5.70 -15.85 -10.93
CA ARG A 351 4.48 -16.36 -11.54
C ARG A 351 4.61 -16.31 -13.06
N PHE A 352 4.48 -17.45 -13.72
CA PHE A 352 4.45 -17.54 -15.18
C PHE A 352 3.05 -17.15 -15.68
N VAL A 353 2.98 -16.28 -16.68
CA VAL A 353 1.73 -15.84 -17.34
C VAL A 353 1.92 -15.82 -18.85
N SER A 354 0.82 -15.87 -19.61
CA SER A 354 0.83 -15.74 -21.07
C SER A 354 -0.11 -14.61 -21.49
N HIS A 355 0.31 -13.83 -22.49
CA HIS A 355 -0.51 -12.80 -23.10
C HIS A 355 -0.30 -12.83 -24.62
N ASP A 356 -1.38 -12.95 -25.38
CA ASP A 356 -1.37 -13.07 -26.84
C ASP A 356 -0.40 -14.15 -27.36
N GLY A 357 -0.34 -15.28 -26.64
CA GLY A 357 0.55 -16.40 -26.95
C GLY A 357 2.01 -16.21 -26.54
N ALA A 358 2.40 -15.03 -26.09
CA ALA A 358 3.75 -14.73 -25.62
C ALA A 358 3.92 -15.06 -24.13
N PRO A 359 5.07 -15.64 -23.70
CA PRO A 359 5.33 -15.97 -22.31
C PRO A 359 5.91 -14.79 -21.53
N TYR A 360 5.48 -14.63 -20.26
CA TYR A 360 5.98 -13.63 -19.33
C TYR A 360 6.21 -14.25 -17.95
N ALA A 361 7.11 -13.63 -17.19
CA ALA A 361 7.25 -13.84 -15.75
C ALA A 361 6.84 -12.57 -14.99
N LEU A 362 6.02 -12.73 -13.96
CA LEU A 362 5.83 -11.72 -12.95
C LEU A 362 6.76 -12.06 -11.80
N VAL A 363 7.74 -11.21 -11.54
CA VAL A 363 8.82 -11.43 -10.58
C VAL A 363 8.69 -10.42 -9.45
N GLU A 364 8.61 -10.90 -8.22
CA GLU A 364 8.61 -10.03 -7.04
C GLU A 364 10.05 -9.66 -6.70
N ALA A 365 10.40 -8.38 -6.82
CA ALA A 365 11.74 -7.87 -6.58
C ALA A 365 11.72 -6.65 -5.68
N VAL A 366 12.57 -6.63 -4.66
CA VAL A 366 12.74 -5.47 -3.77
C VAL A 366 13.78 -4.52 -4.39
N PRO A 367 13.49 -3.22 -4.52
CA PRO A 367 14.47 -2.26 -5.01
C PRO A 367 15.77 -2.31 -4.21
N ASP A 368 16.88 -1.95 -4.83
CA ASP A 368 18.23 -1.82 -4.24
C ASP A 368 18.83 -3.09 -3.59
N LYS A 369 18.18 -4.25 -3.75
CA LYS A 369 18.67 -5.55 -3.21
C LYS A 369 19.48 -6.37 -4.23
N GLY A 370 20.07 -5.71 -5.23
CA GLY A 370 20.97 -6.31 -6.19
C GLY A 370 20.27 -6.88 -7.44
N VAL A 371 21.08 -7.47 -8.31
CA VAL A 371 20.66 -7.97 -9.62
C VAL A 371 19.67 -9.12 -9.48
N VAL A 372 18.58 -9.04 -10.23
CA VAL A 372 17.64 -10.15 -10.43
C VAL A 372 18.04 -10.94 -11.65
N ARG A 373 18.09 -12.27 -11.51
CA ARG A 373 18.36 -13.21 -12.61
C ARG A 373 17.18 -14.13 -12.82
N VAL A 374 16.64 -14.11 -14.03
CA VAL A 374 15.53 -14.96 -14.47
C VAL A 374 16.07 -15.98 -15.45
N VAL A 375 15.79 -17.25 -15.22
CA VAL A 375 16.21 -18.38 -16.08
C VAL A 375 15.05 -19.33 -16.33
N SER A 376 15.11 -20.09 -17.42
CA SER A 376 14.17 -21.18 -17.66
C SER A 376 14.29 -22.23 -16.55
N LYS A 377 13.16 -22.81 -16.14
CA LYS A 377 13.08 -23.87 -15.13
C LYS A 377 13.06 -25.22 -15.82
#